data_07d17ebe214c31f685cd0f69c6ad7f95
#
_entry.id   07d17ebe214c31f685cd0f69c6ad7f95
#
_cell.length_a   1.000
_cell.length_b   1.000
_cell.length_c   1.000
_cell.angle_alpha   90.00
_cell.angle_beta   90.00
_cell.angle_gamma   90.00
#
_symmetry.space_group_name_H-M   'P 1'
#
loop_
_entity.id
_entity.type
_entity.pdbx_description
1 polymer ?
#
loop_
_entity_poly.entity_id
_entity_poly.type
_entity_poly.pdbx_seq_one_letter_code
_entity_poly.pdbx_strand_id
1 'polypeptide(L)'
;QKWENHTSISDNVVKFFKQRGISQKTLIECRITEEEYYQPQLNKKTNNIVFNYFYGVTLLNKKFRSANKSFTQCKNAKKVFYGINDIEGEKECYIVEGEMDKLALWEAGYKNCISVPNGANDLNDVFETCGDELKNIDKFFIAVDNDEAGKKLEKALINRLGKWKCSKIEFVNGKDANDELIHSVFSLEDALKNPIDYPVEGTFNAVDVWDDIL
;
A
#
# COMPACT_ATOMS: atom_id res chain seq x y z
N GLN A 1 -10.39 30.27 -5.81
CA GLN A 1 -10.01 30.27 -4.38
C GLN A 1 -8.49 30.33 -4.28
N LYS A 2 -7.95 31.17 -3.37
CA LYS A 2 -6.51 31.23 -3.11
C LYS A 2 -6.12 29.88 -2.46
N TRP A 3 -5.05 29.24 -2.98
CA TRP A 3 -4.54 28.00 -2.41
C TRP A 3 -4.06 28.24 -0.97
N GLU A 4 -4.45 27.37 -0.06
CA GLU A 4 -4.11 27.44 1.36
C GLU A 4 -3.68 26.05 1.86
N ASN A 5 -2.67 26.03 2.72
CA ASN A 5 -2.20 24.81 3.37
C ASN A 5 -2.92 24.66 4.70
N HIS A 6 -3.70 23.59 4.83
CA HIS A 6 -4.45 23.21 6.04
C HIS A 6 -3.77 22.11 6.83
N THR A 7 -2.57 21.68 6.43
CA THR A 7 -1.79 20.62 7.09
C THR A 7 -0.73 21.19 8.02
N SER A 8 -0.09 20.32 8.81
CA SER A 8 1.07 20.66 9.65
C SER A 8 2.43 20.50 8.94
N ILE A 9 2.42 20.12 7.66
CA ILE A 9 3.64 19.93 6.85
C ILE A 9 3.86 21.13 5.92
N SER A 10 5.09 21.28 5.39
CA SER A 10 5.44 22.41 4.56
C SER A 10 4.70 22.45 3.22
N ASP A 11 4.55 23.64 2.67
CA ASP A 11 3.93 23.88 1.36
C ASP A 11 4.59 23.07 0.25
N ASN A 12 5.90 22.87 0.32
CA ASN A 12 6.65 22.11 -0.67
C ASN A 12 6.25 20.63 -0.65
N VAL A 13 6.07 20.06 0.53
CA VAL A 13 5.62 18.67 0.70
C VAL A 13 4.17 18.52 0.25
N VAL A 14 3.28 19.46 0.62
CA VAL A 14 1.89 19.44 0.15
C VAL A 14 1.81 19.53 -1.38
N LYS A 15 2.60 20.40 -2.01
CA LYS A 15 2.67 20.52 -3.47
C LYS A 15 3.18 19.26 -4.14
N PHE A 16 4.18 18.59 -3.52
CA PHE A 16 4.67 17.30 -3.99
C PHE A 16 3.56 16.24 -4.03
N PHE A 17 2.79 16.12 -2.95
CA PHE A 17 1.66 15.17 -2.91
C PHE A 17 0.53 15.54 -3.88
N LYS A 18 0.24 16.82 -4.01
CA LYS A 18 -0.74 17.31 -4.99
C LYS A 18 -0.38 16.93 -6.43
N GLN A 19 0.91 16.99 -6.80
CA GLN A 19 1.38 16.56 -8.12
C GLN A 19 1.23 15.04 -8.33
N ARG A 20 1.05 14.28 -7.25
CA ARG A 20 0.80 12.83 -7.25
C ARG A 20 -0.68 12.47 -7.06
N GLY A 21 -1.57 13.45 -7.22
CA GLY A 21 -3.00 13.24 -7.07
C GLY A 21 -3.49 13.10 -5.64
N ILE A 22 -2.62 13.30 -4.63
CA ILE A 22 -2.97 13.13 -3.21
C ILE A 22 -3.40 14.47 -2.61
N SER A 23 -4.58 14.52 -2.00
CA SER A 23 -5.15 15.72 -1.36
C SER A 23 -4.62 15.95 0.05
N GLN A 24 -4.75 17.18 0.54
CA GLN A 24 -4.42 17.51 1.94
C GLN A 24 -5.26 16.71 2.95
N LYS A 25 -6.50 16.38 2.59
CA LYS A 25 -7.38 15.56 3.41
C LYS A 25 -6.76 14.18 3.67
N THR A 26 -6.30 13.52 2.62
CA THR A 26 -5.60 12.22 2.70
C THR A 26 -4.34 12.31 3.55
N LEU A 27 -3.55 13.38 3.42
CA LEU A 27 -2.34 13.58 4.24
C LEU A 27 -2.65 13.68 5.72
N ILE A 28 -3.72 14.40 6.08
CA ILE A 28 -4.17 14.55 7.47
C ILE A 28 -4.71 13.21 8.01
N GLU A 29 -5.61 12.56 7.27
CA GLU A 29 -6.21 11.28 7.65
C GLU A 29 -5.16 10.18 7.81
N CYS A 30 -4.18 10.09 6.91
CA CYS A 30 -3.08 9.14 6.98
C CYS A 30 -1.91 9.59 7.87
N ARG A 31 -2.06 10.70 8.60
CA ARG A 31 -1.10 11.20 9.60
C ARG A 31 0.31 11.38 9.05
N ILE A 32 0.42 11.92 7.84
CA ILE A 32 1.72 12.24 7.23
C ILE A 32 2.32 13.41 7.98
N THR A 33 3.61 13.29 8.34
CA THR A 33 4.38 14.34 9.01
C THR A 33 5.66 14.67 8.23
N GLU A 34 6.41 15.65 8.71
CA GLU A 34 7.65 16.10 8.12
C GLU A 34 8.66 16.29 9.25
N GLU A 35 9.86 15.69 9.10
CA GLU A 35 10.91 15.75 10.14
C GLU A 35 12.29 15.84 9.52
N GLU A 36 13.19 16.57 10.18
CA GLU A 36 14.62 16.52 9.90
C GLU A 36 15.20 15.23 10.49
N TYR A 37 15.74 14.35 9.64
CA TYR A 37 16.33 13.08 10.05
C TYR A 37 17.57 12.74 9.23
N TYR A 38 18.49 11.98 9.82
CA TYR A 38 19.72 11.55 9.16
C TYR A 38 19.43 10.48 8.10
N GLN A 39 19.87 10.75 6.87
CA GLN A 39 19.78 9.81 5.75
C GLN A 39 21.13 9.16 5.49
N PRO A 40 21.32 7.86 5.83
CA PRO A 40 22.61 7.19 5.66
C PRO A 40 23.16 7.23 4.24
N GLN A 41 22.28 7.06 3.23
CA GLN A 41 22.68 7.09 1.82
C GLN A 41 23.18 8.47 1.36
N LEU A 42 22.75 9.53 2.04
CA LEU A 42 23.14 10.92 1.74
C LEU A 42 24.23 11.42 2.68
N ASN A 43 24.56 10.66 3.73
CA ASN A 43 25.50 11.00 4.80
C ASN A 43 25.25 12.38 5.43
N LYS A 44 23.97 12.77 5.57
CA LYS A 44 23.57 14.06 6.18
C LYS A 44 22.15 14.01 6.72
N LYS A 45 21.85 14.95 7.62
CA LYS A 45 20.46 15.27 7.98
C LYS A 45 19.80 16.02 6.85
N THR A 46 18.54 15.70 6.59
CA THR A 46 17.71 16.37 5.59
C THR A 46 16.26 16.33 6.06
N ASN A 47 15.47 17.23 5.54
CA ASN A 47 14.04 17.22 5.77
C ASN A 47 13.41 16.04 5.01
N ASN A 48 12.52 15.30 5.65
CA ASN A 48 11.91 14.10 5.12
C ASN A 48 10.40 14.11 5.29
N ILE A 49 9.72 13.57 4.31
CA ILE A 49 8.34 13.08 4.47
C ILE A 49 8.40 11.87 5.38
N VAL A 50 7.51 11.81 6.36
CA VAL A 50 7.46 10.73 7.35
C VAL A 50 6.15 9.98 7.26
N PHE A 51 6.25 8.69 7.00
CA PHE A 51 5.15 7.74 7.13
C PHE A 51 5.18 7.13 8.53
N ASN A 52 4.13 7.37 9.30
CA ASN A 52 4.04 6.96 10.70
C ASN A 52 3.29 5.63 10.80
N TYR A 53 3.96 4.59 11.27
CA TYR A 53 3.42 3.24 11.41
C TYR A 53 2.83 3.04 12.79
N PHE A 54 1.51 2.99 12.87
CA PHE A 54 0.79 2.75 14.09
C PHE A 54 0.30 1.31 14.20
N TYR A 55 0.23 0.79 15.42
CA TYR A 55 -0.47 -0.41 15.80
C TYR A 55 -1.35 -0.07 17.01
N GLY A 56 -2.66 -0.09 16.85
CA GLY A 56 -3.57 0.57 17.77
C GLY A 56 -3.23 2.05 17.90
N VAL A 57 -3.01 2.51 19.11
CA VAL A 57 -2.61 3.90 19.38
C VAL A 57 -1.11 4.10 19.46
N THR A 58 -0.31 3.02 19.35
CA THR A 58 1.14 3.07 19.57
C THR A 58 1.86 3.29 18.24
N LEU A 59 2.71 4.32 18.18
CA LEU A 59 3.64 4.54 17.07
C LEU A 59 4.81 3.56 17.19
N LEU A 60 4.89 2.59 16.30
CA LEU A 60 5.90 1.52 16.33
C LEU A 60 7.11 1.80 15.44
N ASN A 61 6.91 2.53 14.34
CA ASN A 61 7.95 2.83 13.38
C ASN A 61 7.67 4.14 12.65
N LYS A 62 8.74 4.75 12.13
CA LYS A 62 8.68 5.84 11.17
C LYS A 62 9.52 5.48 9.96
N LYS A 63 8.99 5.69 8.77
CA LYS A 63 9.76 5.59 7.53
C LYS A 63 9.94 6.99 6.96
N PHE A 64 11.18 7.36 6.76
CA PHE A 64 11.62 8.69 6.31
C PHE A 64 11.95 8.63 4.83
N ARG A 65 11.35 9.52 4.05
CA ARG A 65 11.60 9.67 2.63
C ARG A 65 12.15 11.06 2.33
N SER A 66 13.40 11.12 1.87
CA SER A 66 14.00 12.38 1.42
C SER A 66 13.49 12.81 0.04
N ALA A 67 13.74 14.06 -0.33
CA ALA A 67 13.44 14.56 -1.67
C ALA A 67 14.12 13.75 -2.79
N ASN A 68 15.30 13.19 -2.53
CA ASN A 68 16.07 12.37 -3.47
C ASN A 68 15.63 10.89 -3.52
N LYS A 69 14.45 10.55 -2.98
CA LYS A 69 13.95 9.16 -2.87
C LYS A 69 14.86 8.22 -2.08
N SER A 70 15.66 8.75 -1.14
CA SER A 70 16.35 7.91 -0.15
C SER A 70 15.40 7.59 0.98
N PHE A 71 15.40 6.33 1.42
CA PHE A 71 14.54 5.84 2.48
C PHE A 71 15.37 5.34 3.67
N THR A 72 14.89 5.64 4.86
CA THR A 72 15.41 5.03 6.10
C THR A 72 14.26 4.83 7.09
N GLN A 73 14.45 3.95 8.06
CA GLN A 73 13.47 3.66 9.11
C GLN A 73 14.13 3.81 10.47
N CYS A 74 13.32 3.91 11.54
CA CYS A 74 13.84 3.88 12.89
C CYS A 74 14.63 2.61 13.14
N LYS A 75 15.77 2.74 13.80
CA LYS A 75 16.62 1.59 14.16
C LYS A 75 15.85 0.68 15.13
N ASN A 76 15.90 -0.62 14.90
CA ASN A 76 15.24 -1.66 15.73
C ASN A 76 13.72 -1.47 15.86
N ALA A 77 13.07 -0.78 14.93
CA ALA A 77 11.62 -0.66 14.92
C ALA A 77 10.94 -2.01 14.63
N LYS A 78 9.81 -2.24 15.27
CA LYS A 78 8.98 -3.42 14.94
C LYS A 78 8.48 -3.33 13.51
N LYS A 79 8.47 -4.45 12.82
CA LYS A 79 7.94 -4.56 11.47
C LYS A 79 6.43 -4.78 11.52
N VAL A 80 5.69 -3.83 10.99
CA VAL A 80 4.23 -3.88 10.85
C VAL A 80 3.85 -3.38 9.47
N PHE A 81 2.68 -3.76 8.96
CA PHE A 81 2.15 -3.14 7.76
C PHE A 81 1.83 -1.66 8.02
N TYR A 82 2.13 -0.79 7.07
CA TYR A 82 1.65 0.59 7.11
C TYR A 82 0.15 0.61 6.89
N GLY A 83 -0.58 1.22 7.81
CA GLY A 83 -2.04 1.25 7.78
C GLY A 83 -2.72 0.00 8.36
N ILE A 84 -2.05 -0.82 9.18
CA ILE A 84 -2.63 -2.04 9.75
C ILE A 84 -3.94 -1.78 10.52
N ASN A 85 -4.08 -0.61 11.15
CA ASN A 85 -5.32 -0.24 11.85
C ASN A 85 -6.51 -0.01 10.89
N ASP A 86 -6.23 0.26 9.63
CA ASP A 86 -7.26 0.63 8.65
C ASP A 86 -8.07 -0.58 8.14
N ILE A 87 -7.67 -1.80 8.55
CA ILE A 87 -8.38 -3.04 8.25
C ILE A 87 -9.12 -3.62 9.47
N GLU A 88 -9.16 -2.89 10.58
CA GLU A 88 -9.89 -3.33 11.77
C GLU A 88 -11.39 -3.45 11.48
N GLY A 89 -11.95 -4.65 11.65
CA GLY A 89 -13.36 -4.94 11.36
C GLY A 89 -13.69 -5.19 9.89
N GLU A 90 -12.74 -5.05 8.98
CA GLU A 90 -12.91 -5.28 7.56
C GLU A 90 -12.88 -6.78 7.22
N LYS A 91 -13.51 -7.16 6.10
CA LYS A 91 -13.51 -8.51 5.53
C LYS A 91 -12.65 -8.61 4.28
N GLU A 92 -12.33 -7.49 3.68
CA GLU A 92 -11.53 -7.37 2.47
C GLU A 92 -10.37 -6.42 2.72
N CYS A 93 -9.22 -6.71 2.13
CA CYS A 93 -8.02 -5.90 2.31
C CYS A 93 -7.24 -5.77 1.00
N TYR A 94 -6.89 -4.55 0.63
CA TYR A 94 -5.93 -4.28 -0.43
C TYR A 94 -4.51 -4.26 0.15
N ILE A 95 -3.58 -4.94 -0.52
CA ILE A 95 -2.15 -4.94 -0.15
C ILE A 95 -1.36 -4.33 -1.30
N VAL A 96 -0.68 -3.23 -1.03
CA VAL A 96 0.18 -2.51 -1.99
C VAL A 96 1.65 -2.60 -1.59
N GLU A 97 2.57 -2.26 -2.52
CA GLU A 97 4.00 -2.32 -2.26
C GLU A 97 4.50 -1.15 -1.43
N GLY A 98 4.03 0.08 -1.70
CA GLY A 98 4.54 1.29 -1.10
C GLY A 98 3.50 2.14 -0.35
N GLU A 99 3.99 3.03 0.52
CA GLU A 99 3.14 3.97 1.26
C GLU A 99 2.44 4.97 0.32
N MET A 100 3.09 5.33 -0.81
CA MET A 100 2.49 6.22 -1.81
C MET A 100 1.29 5.59 -2.48
N ASP A 101 1.35 4.29 -2.76
CA ASP A 101 0.27 3.52 -3.35
C ASP A 101 -0.90 3.37 -2.38
N LYS A 102 -0.59 3.16 -1.10
CA LYS A 102 -1.61 3.17 -0.04
C LYS A 102 -2.34 4.52 0.01
N LEU A 103 -1.62 5.64 -0.09
CA LEU A 103 -2.24 6.96 -0.14
C LEU A 103 -3.08 7.15 -1.42
N ALA A 104 -2.67 6.56 -2.54
CA ALA A 104 -3.42 6.61 -3.79
C ALA A 104 -4.76 5.87 -3.67
N LEU A 105 -4.77 4.66 -3.09
CA LEU A 105 -6.00 3.93 -2.80
C LEU A 105 -6.90 4.71 -1.85
N TRP A 106 -6.33 5.27 -0.79
CA TRP A 106 -7.08 6.10 0.18
C TRP A 106 -7.75 7.31 -0.47
N GLU A 107 -7.04 7.99 -1.37
CA GLU A 107 -7.57 9.12 -2.14
C GLU A 107 -8.75 8.70 -3.04
N ALA A 108 -8.69 7.52 -3.63
CA ALA A 108 -9.76 6.91 -4.42
C ALA A 108 -10.91 6.33 -3.56
N GLY A 109 -10.81 6.42 -2.22
CA GLY A 109 -11.87 5.96 -1.30
C GLY A 109 -11.71 4.52 -0.77
N TYR A 110 -10.68 3.79 -1.20
CA TYR A 110 -10.38 2.42 -0.75
C TYR A 110 -9.50 2.47 0.49
N LYS A 111 -10.15 2.55 1.67
CA LYS A 111 -9.46 2.79 2.94
C LYS A 111 -8.96 1.51 3.63
N ASN A 112 -9.57 0.38 3.36
CA ASN A 112 -9.16 -0.96 3.82
C ASN A 112 -7.88 -1.44 3.10
N CYS A 113 -6.82 -0.64 3.18
CA CYS A 113 -5.58 -0.83 2.44
C CYS A 113 -4.37 -0.74 3.35
N ILE A 114 -3.46 -1.70 3.20
CA ILE A 114 -2.16 -1.74 3.89
C ILE A 114 -1.01 -1.78 2.90
N SER A 115 0.17 -1.29 3.29
CA SER A 115 1.38 -1.48 2.49
C SER A 115 2.47 -2.23 3.24
N VAL A 116 3.31 -2.94 2.49
CA VAL A 116 4.48 -3.62 3.06
C VAL A 116 5.57 -2.60 3.41
N PRO A 117 6.28 -2.78 4.53
CA PRO A 117 7.26 -1.78 4.97
C PRO A 117 8.55 -1.78 4.12
N ASN A 118 8.91 -2.90 3.50
CA ASN A 118 10.20 -3.07 2.82
C ASN A 118 10.17 -4.16 1.71
N GLY A 119 9.14 -4.13 0.87
CA GLY A 119 8.95 -5.15 -0.16
C GLY A 119 8.90 -6.57 0.41
N ALA A 120 9.44 -7.55 -0.31
CA ALA A 120 9.41 -8.96 0.08
C ALA A 120 10.36 -9.33 1.24
N ASN A 121 11.27 -8.43 1.66
CA ASN A 121 12.38 -8.82 2.54
C ASN A 121 11.97 -9.03 4.02
N ASP A 122 10.99 -8.30 4.51
CA ASP A 122 10.60 -8.29 5.94
C ASP A 122 9.25 -8.99 6.19
N LEU A 123 8.70 -9.71 5.21
CA LEU A 123 7.35 -10.27 5.29
C LEU A 123 7.16 -11.21 6.49
N ASN A 124 8.14 -12.05 6.83
CA ASN A 124 7.99 -12.97 7.97
C ASN A 124 7.74 -12.21 9.26
N ASP A 125 8.57 -11.22 9.57
CA ASP A 125 8.46 -10.41 10.80
C ASP A 125 7.14 -9.64 10.84
N VAL A 126 6.70 -9.12 9.68
CA VAL A 126 5.44 -8.38 9.53
C VAL A 126 4.25 -9.29 9.80
N PHE A 127 4.23 -10.51 9.21
CA PHE A 127 3.17 -11.48 9.42
C PHE A 127 3.16 -12.04 10.86
N GLU A 128 4.31 -12.19 11.51
CA GLU A 128 4.38 -12.55 12.93
C GLU A 128 3.75 -11.48 13.82
N THR A 129 3.95 -10.20 13.47
CA THR A 129 3.42 -9.09 14.27
C THR A 129 1.95 -8.81 13.99
N CYS A 130 1.49 -8.91 12.74
CA CYS A 130 0.15 -8.50 12.29
C CYS A 130 -0.77 -9.67 11.92
N GLY A 131 -0.38 -10.90 12.24
CA GLY A 131 -1.11 -12.09 11.78
C GLY A 131 -2.53 -12.21 12.32
N ASP A 132 -2.80 -11.68 13.50
CA ASP A 132 -4.12 -11.77 14.11
C ASP A 132 -5.14 -10.86 13.40
N GLU A 133 -4.75 -9.68 12.96
CA GLU A 133 -5.57 -8.76 12.17
C GLU A 133 -5.91 -9.36 10.79
N LEU A 134 -4.93 -10.02 10.16
CA LEU A 134 -5.11 -10.62 8.85
C LEU A 134 -5.98 -11.88 8.86
N LYS A 135 -6.09 -12.59 9.98
CA LYS A 135 -6.91 -13.81 10.09
C LYS A 135 -8.40 -13.56 9.80
N ASN A 136 -8.89 -12.38 10.13
CA ASN A 136 -10.30 -12.00 9.99
C ASN A 136 -10.66 -11.55 8.57
N ILE A 137 -9.66 -11.40 7.69
CA ILE A 137 -9.84 -11.02 6.29
C ILE A 137 -10.20 -12.26 5.47
N ASP A 138 -11.29 -12.17 4.74
CA ASP A 138 -11.79 -13.24 3.89
C ASP A 138 -11.20 -13.15 2.47
N LYS A 139 -10.92 -11.92 1.97
CA LYS A 139 -10.39 -11.67 0.63
C LYS A 139 -9.27 -10.62 0.64
N PHE A 140 -8.18 -10.92 -0.08
CA PHE A 140 -7.05 -10.02 -0.28
C PHE A 140 -6.95 -9.62 -1.76
N PHE A 141 -6.81 -8.33 -2.02
CA PHE A 141 -6.53 -7.78 -3.33
C PHE A 141 -5.06 -7.36 -3.40
N ILE A 142 -4.27 -8.06 -4.20
CA ILE A 142 -2.83 -7.84 -4.33
C ILE A 142 -2.59 -6.81 -5.43
N ALA A 143 -2.25 -5.59 -5.03
CA ALA A 143 -2.11 -4.40 -5.87
C ALA A 143 -0.66 -3.88 -5.84
N VAL A 144 0.30 -4.74 -6.18
CA VAL A 144 1.74 -4.45 -6.18
C VAL A 144 2.22 -3.96 -7.54
N ASP A 145 3.45 -3.43 -7.60
CA ASP A 145 4.05 -2.87 -8.81
C ASP A 145 4.13 -3.90 -9.95
N ASN A 146 3.97 -3.46 -11.20
CA ASN A 146 4.08 -4.28 -12.40
C ASN A 146 5.54 -4.55 -12.84
N ASP A 147 6.47 -4.63 -11.88
CA ASP A 147 7.88 -4.93 -12.14
C ASP A 147 8.33 -6.25 -11.50
N GLU A 148 9.59 -6.63 -11.66
CA GLU A 148 10.10 -7.89 -11.13
C GLU A 148 10.12 -7.95 -9.60
N ALA A 149 10.27 -6.81 -8.92
CA ALA A 149 10.19 -6.74 -7.45
C ALA A 149 8.75 -6.95 -6.98
N GLY A 150 7.79 -6.32 -7.64
CA GLY A 150 6.37 -6.50 -7.38
C GLY A 150 5.90 -7.93 -7.63
N LYS A 151 6.31 -8.57 -8.73
CA LYS A 151 6.02 -10.00 -9.00
C LYS A 151 6.58 -10.93 -7.92
N LYS A 152 7.78 -10.65 -7.41
CA LYS A 152 8.38 -11.40 -6.30
C LYS A 152 7.58 -11.22 -5.01
N LEU A 153 7.16 -9.99 -4.73
CA LEU A 153 6.31 -9.67 -3.58
C LEU A 153 4.94 -10.34 -3.70
N GLU A 154 4.29 -10.24 -4.87
CA GLU A 154 3.02 -10.89 -5.19
C GLU A 154 3.07 -12.38 -4.86
N LYS A 155 4.08 -13.10 -5.39
CA LYS A 155 4.26 -14.53 -5.13
C LYS A 155 4.45 -14.84 -3.65
N ALA A 156 5.21 -14.01 -2.92
CA ALA A 156 5.44 -14.20 -1.49
C ALA A 156 4.16 -13.98 -0.67
N LEU A 157 3.36 -12.96 -1.01
CA LEU A 157 2.07 -12.67 -0.37
C LEU A 157 1.07 -13.81 -0.60
N ILE A 158 0.90 -14.26 -1.85
CA ILE A 158 -0.02 -15.36 -2.20
C ILE A 158 0.33 -16.64 -1.46
N ASN A 159 1.61 -16.98 -1.37
CA ASN A 159 2.07 -18.18 -0.65
C ASN A 159 1.77 -18.09 0.85
N ARG A 160 1.77 -16.90 1.42
CA ARG A 160 1.55 -16.69 2.86
C ARG A 160 0.07 -16.60 3.21
N LEU A 161 -0.73 -15.93 2.39
CA LEU A 161 -2.16 -15.67 2.62
C LEU A 161 -3.06 -16.80 2.16
N GLY A 162 -2.58 -17.62 1.22
CA GLY A 162 -3.37 -18.64 0.54
C GLY A 162 -3.97 -18.10 -0.77
N LYS A 163 -3.63 -18.77 -1.86
CA LYS A 163 -3.97 -18.36 -3.23
C LYS A 163 -5.49 -18.15 -3.44
N TRP A 164 -6.30 -19.01 -2.82
CA TRP A 164 -7.76 -18.98 -2.91
C TRP A 164 -8.39 -17.74 -2.24
N LYS A 165 -7.67 -17.08 -1.33
CA LYS A 165 -8.09 -15.81 -0.71
C LYS A 165 -7.64 -14.58 -1.49
N CYS A 166 -6.82 -14.73 -2.52
CA CYS A 166 -6.18 -13.62 -3.20
C CYS A 166 -6.76 -13.40 -4.58
N SER A 167 -6.86 -12.13 -4.99
CA SER A 167 -7.03 -11.70 -6.37
C SER A 167 -5.99 -10.65 -6.70
N LYS A 168 -5.58 -10.59 -7.96
CA LYS A 168 -4.63 -9.61 -8.48
C LYS A 168 -5.37 -8.36 -8.92
N ILE A 169 -4.78 -7.19 -8.66
CA ILE A 169 -5.14 -5.93 -9.31
C ILE A 169 -4.10 -5.66 -10.40
N GLU A 170 -4.55 -5.39 -11.62
CA GLU A 170 -3.67 -5.02 -12.73
C GLU A 170 -3.82 -3.53 -13.05
N PHE A 171 -2.68 -2.83 -13.06
CA PHE A 171 -2.59 -1.44 -13.49
C PHE A 171 -2.26 -1.39 -14.98
N VAL A 172 -3.06 -0.65 -15.76
CA VAL A 172 -2.96 -0.62 -17.23
C VAL A 172 -2.20 0.61 -17.71
N ASN A 173 -2.40 1.76 -17.05
CA ASN A 173 -1.85 3.05 -17.45
C ASN A 173 -0.65 3.48 -16.60
N GLY A 174 -0.33 2.73 -15.55
CA GLY A 174 0.78 2.96 -14.63
C GLY A 174 1.48 1.68 -14.23
N LYS A 175 2.64 1.80 -13.62
CA LYS A 175 3.35 0.65 -13.06
C LYS A 175 2.87 0.31 -11.65
N ASP A 176 2.28 1.26 -10.95
CA ASP A 176 1.82 1.18 -9.57
C ASP A 176 0.51 1.96 -9.39
N ALA A 177 -0.11 1.84 -8.23
CA ALA A 177 -1.39 2.50 -7.94
C ALA A 177 -1.30 4.03 -7.95
N ASN A 178 -0.17 4.61 -7.56
CA ASN A 178 -0.01 6.06 -7.61
C ASN A 178 0.13 6.59 -9.04
N ASP A 179 0.83 5.87 -9.92
CA ASP A 179 0.92 6.23 -11.35
C ASP A 179 -0.47 6.13 -12.00
N GLU A 180 -1.25 5.10 -11.66
CA GLU A 180 -2.64 4.94 -12.14
C GLU A 180 -3.55 6.09 -11.68
N LEU A 181 -3.43 6.52 -10.40
CA LEU A 181 -4.15 7.68 -9.87
C LEU A 181 -3.77 8.99 -10.60
N ILE A 182 -2.48 9.19 -10.89
CA ILE A 182 -1.99 10.37 -11.63
C ILE A 182 -2.58 10.41 -13.04
N HIS A 183 -2.71 9.25 -13.68
CA HIS A 183 -3.38 9.16 -14.96
C HIS A 183 -4.85 9.56 -14.84
N SER A 184 -5.61 8.93 -13.95
CA SER A 184 -6.99 9.27 -13.63
C SER A 184 -7.48 8.51 -12.39
N VAL A 185 -8.25 9.18 -11.53
CA VAL A 185 -8.93 8.49 -10.43
C VAL A 185 -9.88 7.40 -10.92
N PHE A 186 -10.54 7.61 -12.06
CA PHE A 186 -11.43 6.61 -12.67
C PHE A 186 -10.66 5.38 -13.16
N SER A 187 -9.44 5.57 -13.67
CA SER A 187 -8.56 4.47 -14.09
C SER A 187 -8.18 3.59 -12.91
N LEU A 188 -7.77 4.20 -11.79
CA LEU A 188 -7.47 3.48 -10.57
C LEU A 188 -8.71 2.75 -10.04
N GLU A 189 -9.87 3.42 -9.98
CA GLU A 189 -11.11 2.79 -9.54
C GLU A 189 -11.52 1.62 -10.44
N ASP A 190 -11.34 1.73 -11.76
CA ASP A 190 -11.65 0.65 -12.69
C ASP A 190 -10.76 -0.57 -12.45
N ALA A 191 -9.45 -0.37 -12.27
CA ALA A 191 -8.53 -1.44 -11.90
C ALA A 191 -8.94 -2.12 -10.59
N LEU A 192 -9.30 -1.35 -9.57
CA LEU A 192 -9.67 -1.89 -8.25
C LEU A 192 -11.02 -2.62 -8.25
N LYS A 193 -11.95 -2.27 -9.16
CA LYS A 193 -13.26 -2.92 -9.32
C LYS A 193 -13.21 -4.19 -10.18
N ASN A 194 -12.13 -4.44 -10.90
CA ASN A 194 -11.96 -5.58 -11.80
C ASN A 194 -10.80 -6.51 -11.38
N PRO A 195 -10.83 -7.07 -10.15
CA PRO A 195 -9.78 -7.97 -9.68
C PRO A 195 -9.79 -9.28 -10.47
N ILE A 196 -8.60 -9.85 -10.68
CA ILE A 196 -8.40 -11.12 -11.38
C ILE A 196 -8.07 -12.20 -10.36
N ASP A 197 -8.90 -13.24 -10.30
CA ASP A 197 -8.68 -14.37 -9.40
C ASP A 197 -7.49 -15.22 -9.88
N TYR A 198 -6.69 -15.68 -8.93
CA TYR A 198 -5.61 -16.63 -9.24
C TYR A 198 -6.21 -18.02 -9.50
N PRO A 199 -5.79 -18.69 -10.58
CA PRO A 199 -6.26 -20.06 -10.84
C PRO A 199 -5.80 -20.98 -9.70
N VAL A 200 -6.73 -21.72 -9.13
CA VAL A 200 -6.47 -22.74 -8.10
C VAL A 200 -6.50 -24.11 -8.77
N GLU A 201 -5.40 -24.88 -8.67
CA GLU A 201 -5.33 -26.21 -9.26
C GLU A 201 -6.44 -27.11 -8.70
N GLY A 202 -7.11 -27.85 -9.57
CA GLY A 202 -8.23 -28.75 -9.21
C GLY A 202 -9.59 -28.07 -9.09
N THR A 203 -9.70 -26.75 -9.32
CA THR A 203 -10.98 -26.08 -9.48
C THR A 203 -11.27 -25.87 -10.97
N PHE A 204 -12.42 -26.33 -11.42
CA PHE A 204 -12.92 -26.08 -12.75
C PHE A 204 -14.01 -25.00 -12.65
N ASN A 205 -14.00 -24.05 -13.56
CA ASN A 205 -15.14 -23.14 -13.68
C ASN A 205 -16.32 -23.98 -14.17
N ALA A 206 -17.47 -23.90 -13.49
CA ALA A 206 -18.65 -24.70 -13.86
C ALA A 206 -19.07 -24.46 -15.33
N VAL A 207 -18.76 -23.29 -15.88
CA VAL A 207 -19.03 -22.96 -17.28
C VAL A 207 -18.13 -23.76 -18.23
N ASP A 208 -16.85 -23.98 -17.87
CA ASP A 208 -15.89 -24.69 -18.71
C ASP A 208 -16.13 -26.21 -18.77
N VAL A 209 -16.87 -26.74 -17.80
CA VAL A 209 -17.20 -28.18 -17.69
C VAL A 209 -18.60 -28.49 -18.25
N TRP A 210 -19.43 -27.46 -18.45
CA TRP A 210 -20.82 -27.67 -18.87
C TRP A 210 -20.95 -28.22 -20.27
N ASP A 211 -20.09 -27.83 -21.18
CA ASP A 211 -20.10 -28.32 -22.60
C ASP A 211 -19.56 -29.74 -22.74
N ASP A 212 -18.85 -30.29 -21.74
CA ASP A 212 -18.36 -31.68 -21.72
C ASP A 212 -19.36 -32.67 -21.10
N ILE A 213 -20.48 -32.19 -20.53
CA ILE A 213 -21.51 -33.00 -19.83
C ILE A 213 -22.75 -33.23 -20.74
N LEU A 214 -22.90 -32.53 -21.84
CA LEU A 214 -23.97 -32.65 -22.81
C LEU A 214 -23.53 -33.43 -24.04
#